data_5276a967b45936cb79c0ad2679451ace
#
_entry.id   5276a967b45936cb79c0ad2679451ace
#
_cell.length_a   1.000
_cell.length_b   1.000
_cell.length_c   1.000
_cell.angle_alpha   90.00
_cell.angle_beta   90.00
_cell.angle_gamma   90.00
#
_symmetry.space_group_name_H-M   'P 1'
#
loop_
_entity.id
_entity.type
_entity.pdbx_description
1 polymer ?
#
loop_
_entity_poly.entity_id
_entity_poly.type
_entity_poly.pdbx_seq_one_letter_code
_entity_poly.pdbx_strand_id
1 'polypeptide(L)'
;EIKPQLLEHHLRKKPGLPDVSILSTGGTIASKVDYRTGAVSSQFSADRIISAIPELEEIANYRAQVIYQILSENMRTEYWTSLARSVAEEVRSGAEGVIITHGTDTMMYTAAALSFMLKTPVPVVLVGSQRSSDRPSSDAPMNAICAATVAISDIAEVCVVMHGTTNDDYCSIHRGTRVRKMHTSRRDAFQSINQHPLGRVDYLSRKVETYLPYRRRGEVELELKERLEPRCALVKYTPGSSPDILHYYIEKGYRGIVLEGTGLGHVSSDWIEGIVRA
;
A
#
# COMPACT_ATOMS: atom_id res chain seq x y z
N GLU A 1 10.16 -1.81 20.40
CA GLU A 1 10.33 -0.77 19.36
C GLU A 1 10.99 -1.39 18.13
N ILE A 2 10.34 -1.26 16.98
CA ILE A 2 10.89 -1.67 15.70
C ILE A 2 11.85 -0.56 15.27
N LYS A 3 13.16 -0.85 15.25
CA LYS A 3 14.16 0.11 14.78
C LYS A 3 14.39 -0.09 13.29
N PRO A 4 14.20 0.94 12.44
CA PRO A 4 14.54 0.87 11.02
C PRO A 4 16.04 0.59 10.83
N GLN A 5 16.39 -0.30 9.92
CA GLN A 5 17.76 -0.45 9.46
C GLN A 5 18.01 0.51 8.30
N LEU A 6 18.80 1.54 8.55
CA LEU A 6 19.34 2.42 7.51
C LEU A 6 20.34 1.62 6.66
N LEU A 7 20.02 1.43 5.41
CA LEU A 7 20.94 0.96 4.39
C LEU A 7 21.35 2.19 3.58
N GLU A 8 22.43 2.85 4.00
CA GLU A 8 22.98 3.97 3.26
C GLU A 8 23.70 3.46 2.00
N HIS A 9 22.98 3.29 0.92
CA HIS A 9 23.58 3.26 -0.41
C HIS A 9 23.57 4.69 -0.95
N HIS A 10 24.74 5.32 -0.93
CA HIS A 10 24.95 6.61 -1.58
C HIS A 10 25.00 6.42 -3.11
N LEU A 11 23.84 6.28 -3.73
CA LEU A 11 23.71 6.58 -5.15
C LEU A 11 24.11 8.05 -5.31
N ARG A 12 24.99 8.36 -6.27
CA ARG A 12 25.38 9.75 -6.55
C ARG A 12 24.12 10.53 -6.91
N LYS A 13 23.77 11.51 -6.08
CA LYS A 13 22.65 12.41 -6.39
C LYS A 13 22.86 13.05 -7.75
N LYS A 14 21.87 12.92 -8.61
CA LYS A 14 21.82 13.59 -9.92
C LYS A 14 21.17 14.96 -9.73
N PRO A 15 21.86 16.07 -10.05
CA PRO A 15 21.27 17.40 -9.93
C PRO A 15 20.00 17.53 -10.76
N GLY A 16 18.98 18.17 -10.21
CA GLY A 16 17.71 18.45 -10.90
C GLY A 16 16.67 17.33 -10.84
N LEU A 17 17.00 16.15 -10.28
CA LEU A 17 16.02 15.13 -10.00
C LEU A 17 15.45 15.28 -8.59
N PRO A 18 14.12 15.01 -8.39
CA PRO A 18 13.47 15.06 -7.08
C PRO A 18 14.01 13.96 -6.14
N ASP A 19 13.96 14.21 -4.84
CA ASP A 19 14.34 13.25 -3.80
C ASP A 19 13.14 12.40 -3.39
N VAL A 20 13.23 11.09 -3.55
CA VAL A 20 12.16 10.11 -3.23
C VAL A 20 12.69 9.10 -2.20
N SER A 21 11.90 8.83 -1.18
CA SER A 21 12.21 7.80 -0.19
C SER A 21 11.53 6.49 -0.53
N ILE A 22 12.27 5.37 -0.46
CA ILE A 22 11.73 4.02 -0.60
C ILE A 22 11.75 3.34 0.77
N LEU A 23 10.57 3.01 1.28
CA LEU A 23 10.37 2.31 2.55
C LEU A 23 9.97 0.86 2.28
N SER A 24 10.83 -0.10 2.63
CA SER A 24 10.55 -1.51 2.41
C SER A 24 9.90 -2.15 3.64
N THR A 25 8.78 -2.82 3.42
CA THR A 25 8.07 -3.60 4.45
C THR A 25 8.14 -5.11 4.21
N GLY A 26 8.82 -5.53 3.14
CA GLY A 26 8.85 -6.88 2.62
C GLY A 26 8.04 -7.01 1.33
N GLY A 27 7.52 -8.20 1.08
CA GLY A 27 6.66 -8.48 -0.08
C GLY A 27 7.39 -9.00 -1.31
N THR A 28 6.63 -9.39 -2.32
CA THR A 28 7.08 -10.13 -3.50
C THR A 28 7.99 -9.32 -4.42
N ILE A 29 7.81 -8.03 -4.48
CA ILE A 29 8.64 -7.12 -5.29
C ILE A 29 10.11 -7.14 -4.85
N ALA A 30 10.32 -7.38 -3.54
CA ALA A 30 11.62 -7.48 -2.90
C ALA A 30 11.99 -8.93 -2.53
N SER A 31 11.39 -9.95 -3.17
CA SER A 31 11.54 -11.35 -2.79
C SER A 31 12.22 -12.18 -3.87
N LYS A 32 12.88 -13.27 -3.43
CA LYS A 32 13.33 -14.38 -4.29
C LYS A 32 12.54 -15.64 -3.99
N VAL A 33 12.32 -16.45 -5.02
CA VAL A 33 11.80 -17.81 -4.86
C VAL A 33 12.96 -18.77 -4.63
N ASP A 34 12.91 -19.55 -3.57
CA ASP A 34 13.72 -20.76 -3.47
C ASP A 34 13.08 -21.84 -4.35
N TYR A 35 13.66 -22.06 -5.52
CA TYR A 35 13.16 -23.03 -6.51
C TYR A 35 13.15 -24.49 -6.02
N ARG A 36 13.87 -24.78 -4.95
CA ARG A 36 13.89 -26.12 -4.35
C ARG A 36 12.70 -26.36 -3.42
N THR A 37 12.30 -25.34 -2.69
CA THR A 37 11.22 -25.45 -1.68
C THR A 37 9.94 -24.76 -2.12
N GLY A 38 9.98 -23.92 -3.15
CA GLY A 38 8.89 -23.06 -3.56
C GLY A 38 8.64 -21.87 -2.60
N ALA A 39 9.43 -21.77 -1.53
CA ALA A 39 9.28 -20.71 -0.54
C ALA A 39 9.70 -19.37 -1.11
N VAL A 40 8.94 -18.32 -0.80
CA VAL A 40 9.27 -16.94 -1.10
C VAL A 40 9.96 -16.33 0.12
N SER A 41 11.21 -15.93 0.00
CA SER A 41 11.94 -15.25 1.07
C SER A 41 12.07 -13.76 0.77
N SER A 42 11.66 -12.93 1.71
CA SER A 42 11.78 -11.45 1.61
C SER A 42 13.19 -10.99 2.00
N GLN A 43 14.19 -11.30 1.17
CA GLN A 43 15.61 -11.00 1.46
C GLN A 43 16.14 -9.73 0.78
N PHE A 44 15.29 -8.93 0.15
CA PHE A 44 15.74 -7.80 -0.66
C PHE A 44 15.51 -6.46 0.03
N SER A 45 16.58 -5.67 0.08
CA SER A 45 16.53 -4.25 0.40
C SER A 45 16.05 -3.44 -0.82
N ALA A 46 15.53 -2.24 -0.57
CA ALA A 46 15.13 -1.32 -1.63
C ALA A 46 16.26 -0.98 -2.61
N ASP A 47 17.53 -1.05 -2.18
CA ASP A 47 18.72 -0.86 -3.03
C ASP A 47 18.79 -1.87 -4.17
N ARG A 48 18.36 -3.11 -3.91
CA ARG A 48 18.33 -4.15 -4.94
C ARG A 48 17.24 -3.93 -5.97
N ILE A 49 16.13 -3.28 -5.58
CA ILE A 49 15.08 -2.89 -6.53
C ILE A 49 15.64 -1.86 -7.50
N ILE A 50 16.34 -0.83 -6.99
CA ILE A 50 16.95 0.21 -7.82
C ILE A 50 18.02 -0.41 -8.72
N SER A 51 18.90 -1.27 -8.17
CA SER A 51 19.96 -1.94 -8.95
C SER A 51 19.41 -2.90 -10.01
N ALA A 52 18.23 -3.48 -9.78
CA ALA A 52 17.59 -4.39 -10.72
C ALA A 52 16.77 -3.66 -11.80
N ILE A 53 16.45 -2.39 -11.60
CA ILE A 53 15.64 -1.55 -12.50
C ILE A 53 16.37 -0.21 -12.70
N PRO A 54 17.39 -0.17 -13.57
CA PRO A 54 18.23 1.02 -13.78
C PRO A 54 17.45 2.26 -14.22
N GLU A 55 16.31 2.08 -14.88
CA GLU A 55 15.41 3.16 -15.33
C GLU A 55 14.89 4.02 -14.18
N LEU A 56 14.85 3.51 -12.96
CA LEU A 56 14.47 4.28 -11.78
C LEU A 56 15.42 5.46 -11.55
N GLU A 57 16.72 5.28 -11.79
CA GLU A 57 17.73 6.33 -11.61
C GLU A 57 17.57 7.54 -12.54
N GLU A 58 16.72 7.43 -13.58
CA GLU A 58 16.39 8.54 -14.47
C GLU A 58 15.20 9.36 -13.97
N ILE A 59 14.45 8.83 -13.00
CA ILE A 59 13.20 9.42 -12.50
C ILE A 59 13.44 10.27 -11.27
N ALA A 60 14.23 9.77 -10.32
CA ALA A 60 14.44 10.44 -9.04
C ALA A 60 15.77 10.05 -8.39
N ASN A 61 16.18 10.82 -7.38
CA ASN A 61 17.19 10.40 -6.42
C ASN A 61 16.52 9.61 -5.30
N TYR A 62 17.05 8.44 -4.96
CA TYR A 62 16.43 7.60 -3.96
C TYR A 62 17.22 7.51 -2.67
N ARG A 63 16.49 7.54 -1.54
CA ARG A 63 16.94 7.07 -0.24
C ARG A 63 16.11 5.86 0.12
N ALA A 64 16.77 4.78 0.56
CA ALA A 64 16.13 3.51 0.80
C ALA A 64 16.27 3.09 2.27
N GLN A 65 15.16 2.64 2.88
CA GLN A 65 15.14 2.10 4.24
C GLN A 65 14.34 0.80 4.29
N VAL A 66 14.80 -0.14 5.08
CA VAL A 66 14.01 -1.31 5.47
C VAL A 66 13.37 -1.03 6.82
N ILE A 67 12.05 -0.87 6.84
CA ILE A 67 11.29 -0.62 8.07
C ILE A 67 11.08 -1.93 8.83
N TYR A 68 10.66 -2.96 8.11
CA TYR A 68 10.57 -4.34 8.58
C TYR A 68 10.50 -5.30 7.38
N GLN A 69 10.67 -6.60 7.67
CA GLN A 69 10.59 -7.65 6.65
C GLN A 69 9.60 -8.71 7.10
N ILE A 70 8.35 -8.55 6.68
CA ILE A 70 7.28 -9.47 7.02
C ILE A 70 6.52 -9.92 5.77
N LEU A 71 5.92 -11.09 5.84
CA LEU A 71 4.84 -11.45 4.93
C LEU A 71 3.63 -10.59 5.26
N SER A 72 2.92 -10.12 4.25
CA SER A 72 1.87 -9.09 4.44
C SER A 72 0.72 -9.55 5.33
N GLU A 73 0.42 -10.85 5.38
CA GLU A 73 -0.59 -11.44 6.28
C GLU A 73 -0.24 -11.29 7.77
N ASN A 74 1.02 -11.01 8.09
CA ASN A 74 1.47 -10.75 9.46
C ASN A 74 1.37 -9.25 9.86
N MET A 75 0.77 -8.42 9.01
CA MET A 75 0.58 -7.01 9.30
C MET A 75 -0.31 -6.80 10.53
N ARG A 76 0.05 -5.83 11.38
CA ARG A 76 -0.66 -5.45 12.61
C ARG A 76 -0.65 -3.93 12.80
N THR A 77 -1.47 -3.46 13.73
CA THR A 77 -1.60 -2.01 14.02
C THR A 77 -0.28 -1.34 14.40
N GLU A 78 0.60 -2.05 15.10
CA GLU A 78 1.91 -1.54 15.52
C GLU A 78 2.81 -1.28 14.30
N TYR A 79 2.73 -2.15 13.28
CA TYR A 79 3.47 -1.97 12.02
C TYR A 79 2.95 -0.76 11.23
N TRP A 80 1.62 -0.55 11.18
CA TRP A 80 1.06 0.64 10.53
C TRP A 80 1.48 1.92 11.24
N THR A 81 1.50 1.92 12.58
CA THR A 81 1.97 3.07 13.36
C THR A 81 3.44 3.37 13.08
N SER A 82 4.30 2.35 13.09
CA SER A 82 5.72 2.49 12.76
C SER A 82 5.91 3.03 11.33
N LEU A 83 5.20 2.46 10.36
CA LEU A 83 5.29 2.87 8.96
C LEU A 83 4.82 4.32 8.77
N ALA A 84 3.70 4.72 9.38
CA ALA A 84 3.20 6.09 9.30
C ALA A 84 4.20 7.11 9.88
N ARG A 85 4.88 6.77 10.98
CA ARG A 85 5.98 7.58 11.54
C ARG A 85 7.13 7.72 10.57
N SER A 86 7.59 6.61 10.00
CA SER A 86 8.69 6.63 9.03
C SER A 86 8.35 7.45 7.79
N VAL A 87 7.11 7.34 7.26
CA VAL A 87 6.66 8.21 6.17
C VAL A 87 6.71 9.68 6.57
N ALA A 88 6.20 10.02 7.75
CA ALA A 88 6.21 11.41 8.23
C ALA A 88 7.63 11.95 8.46
N GLU A 89 8.55 11.12 8.93
CA GLU A 89 9.97 11.47 9.11
C GLU A 89 10.64 11.75 7.77
N GLU A 90 10.41 10.90 6.75
CA GLU A 90 10.96 11.12 5.41
C GLU A 90 10.43 12.41 4.78
N VAL A 91 9.13 12.68 4.89
CA VAL A 91 8.54 13.93 4.39
C VAL A 91 9.11 15.15 5.11
N ARG A 92 9.28 15.10 6.45
CA ARG A 92 9.94 16.19 7.22
C ARG A 92 11.40 16.37 6.85
N SER A 93 12.08 15.31 6.42
CA SER A 93 13.47 15.33 5.96
C SER A 93 13.61 15.82 4.51
N GLY A 94 12.52 16.23 3.87
CA GLY A 94 12.51 16.83 2.55
C GLY A 94 12.27 15.86 1.40
N ALA A 95 11.78 14.65 1.66
CA ALA A 95 11.36 13.75 0.58
C ALA A 95 10.19 14.37 -0.19
N GLU A 96 10.33 14.44 -1.50
CA GLU A 96 9.31 14.95 -2.43
C GLU A 96 8.28 13.89 -2.81
N GLY A 97 8.52 12.64 -2.45
CA GLY A 97 7.59 11.53 -2.57
C GLY A 97 8.08 10.34 -1.77
N VAL A 98 7.16 9.47 -1.38
CA VAL A 98 7.47 8.24 -0.63
C VAL A 98 6.89 7.05 -1.36
N ILE A 99 7.72 6.04 -1.62
CA ILE A 99 7.32 4.75 -2.16
C ILE A 99 7.40 3.71 -1.05
N ILE A 100 6.35 2.93 -0.88
CA ILE A 100 6.29 1.84 0.10
C ILE A 100 6.20 0.53 -0.67
N THR A 101 7.24 -0.31 -0.59
CA THR A 101 7.14 -1.65 -1.14
C THR A 101 6.47 -2.59 -0.14
N HIS A 102 5.45 -3.31 -0.60
CA HIS A 102 4.55 -4.05 0.28
C HIS A 102 4.09 -5.36 -0.35
N GLY A 103 3.82 -6.37 0.47
CA GLY A 103 3.16 -7.59 0.04
C GLY A 103 1.72 -7.32 -0.41
N THR A 104 1.31 -7.93 -1.52
CA THR A 104 0.05 -7.56 -2.19
C THR A 104 -1.22 -7.96 -1.45
N ASP A 105 -1.19 -9.00 -0.59
CA ASP A 105 -2.41 -9.57 0.01
C ASP A 105 -3.09 -8.63 1.00
N THR A 106 -2.33 -7.82 1.74
CA THR A 106 -2.87 -6.87 2.71
C THR A 106 -2.50 -5.41 2.40
N MET A 107 -1.95 -5.13 1.22
CA MET A 107 -1.59 -3.78 0.79
C MET A 107 -2.77 -2.80 0.88
N MET A 108 -3.96 -3.24 0.54
CA MET A 108 -5.18 -2.42 0.61
C MET A 108 -5.51 -1.97 2.04
N TYR A 109 -5.26 -2.80 3.04
CA TYR A 109 -5.48 -2.43 4.45
C TYR A 109 -4.44 -1.42 4.91
N THR A 110 -3.18 -1.61 4.53
CA THR A 110 -2.10 -0.65 4.83
C THR A 110 -2.35 0.69 4.14
N ALA A 111 -2.77 0.69 2.87
CA ALA A 111 -3.11 1.91 2.14
C ALA A 111 -4.27 2.66 2.80
N ALA A 112 -5.32 1.96 3.24
CA ALA A 112 -6.43 2.56 3.96
C ALA A 112 -5.98 3.11 5.32
N ALA A 113 -5.24 2.35 6.13
CA ALA A 113 -4.73 2.79 7.42
C ALA A 113 -3.89 4.07 7.27
N LEU A 114 -2.91 4.08 6.38
CA LEU A 114 -2.08 5.27 6.12
C LEU A 114 -2.89 6.47 5.62
N SER A 115 -3.94 6.25 4.83
CA SER A 115 -4.82 7.32 4.35
C SER A 115 -5.57 8.04 5.49
N PHE A 116 -5.87 7.33 6.60
CA PHE A 116 -6.49 7.92 7.78
C PHE A 116 -5.49 8.46 8.79
N MET A 117 -4.26 7.91 8.80
CA MET A 117 -3.20 8.32 9.71
C MET A 117 -2.42 9.53 9.20
N LEU A 118 -2.35 9.73 7.88
CA LEU A 118 -1.54 10.75 7.24
C LEU A 118 -2.39 11.72 6.42
N LYS A 119 -2.19 13.02 6.66
CA LYS A 119 -2.51 14.06 5.70
C LYS A 119 -1.18 14.53 5.14
N THR A 120 -0.92 14.24 3.88
CA THR A 120 0.41 14.39 3.29
C THR A 120 0.45 15.49 2.24
N PRO A 121 1.51 16.35 2.21
CA PRO A 121 1.74 17.32 1.15
C PRO A 121 2.40 16.74 -0.09
N VAL A 122 2.82 15.48 -0.07
CA VAL A 122 3.51 14.78 -1.16
C VAL A 122 2.87 13.43 -1.42
N PRO A 123 3.10 12.82 -2.60
CA PRO A 123 2.60 11.47 -2.88
C PRO A 123 3.17 10.41 -1.93
N VAL A 124 2.32 9.51 -1.47
CA VAL A 124 2.70 8.29 -0.73
C VAL A 124 2.16 7.09 -1.49
N VAL A 125 3.04 6.36 -2.14
CA VAL A 125 2.69 5.35 -3.14
C VAL A 125 3.03 3.97 -2.63
N LEU A 126 2.02 3.11 -2.45
CA LEU A 126 2.24 1.70 -2.17
C LEU A 126 2.33 0.93 -3.49
N VAL A 127 3.30 0.02 -3.56
CA VAL A 127 3.57 -0.81 -4.73
C VAL A 127 4.02 -2.21 -4.32
N GLY A 128 3.73 -3.16 -5.16
CA GLY A 128 4.15 -4.55 -4.99
C GLY A 128 4.26 -5.24 -6.33
N SER A 129 4.39 -6.55 -6.32
CA SER A 129 4.27 -7.37 -7.52
C SER A 129 3.54 -8.67 -7.24
N GLN A 130 2.83 -9.17 -8.24
CA GLN A 130 2.15 -10.46 -8.17
C GLN A 130 3.12 -11.62 -8.46
N ARG A 131 4.19 -11.31 -9.22
CA ARG A 131 5.28 -12.25 -9.48
C ARG A 131 6.59 -11.67 -8.98
N SER A 132 7.37 -12.48 -8.28
CA SER A 132 8.70 -12.08 -7.81
C SER A 132 9.59 -11.64 -8.98
N SER A 133 10.53 -10.74 -8.69
CA SER A 133 11.40 -10.13 -9.69
C SER A 133 12.33 -11.13 -10.42
N ASP A 134 12.55 -12.31 -9.83
CA ASP A 134 13.36 -13.40 -10.40
C ASP A 134 12.57 -14.34 -11.31
N ARG A 135 11.27 -14.15 -11.48
CA ARG A 135 10.43 -14.95 -12.38
C ARG A 135 10.28 -14.32 -13.75
N PRO A 136 10.19 -15.15 -14.82
CA PRO A 136 9.82 -14.64 -16.15
C PRO A 136 8.48 -13.90 -16.10
N SER A 137 8.38 -12.83 -16.88
CA SER A 137 7.18 -11.98 -16.95
C SER A 137 6.77 -11.39 -15.58
N SER A 138 7.75 -11.04 -14.75
CA SER A 138 7.49 -10.29 -13.52
C SER A 138 6.88 -8.93 -13.84
N ASP A 139 5.88 -8.56 -13.03
CA ASP A 139 5.25 -7.24 -13.09
C ASP A 139 6.00 -6.19 -12.23
N ALA A 140 7.07 -6.61 -11.53
CA ALA A 140 7.81 -5.75 -10.62
C ALA A 140 8.45 -4.52 -11.30
N PRO A 141 9.15 -4.63 -12.45
CA PRO A 141 9.79 -3.47 -13.08
C PRO A 141 8.79 -2.40 -13.49
N MET A 142 7.72 -2.79 -14.18
CA MET A 142 6.69 -1.85 -14.61
C MET A 142 5.99 -1.19 -13.43
N ASN A 143 5.57 -1.97 -12.41
CA ASN A 143 4.93 -1.43 -11.22
C ASN A 143 5.86 -0.43 -10.51
N ALA A 144 7.16 -0.74 -10.38
CA ALA A 144 8.12 0.14 -9.72
C ALA A 144 8.33 1.46 -10.49
N ILE A 145 8.49 1.40 -11.82
CA ILE A 145 8.66 2.59 -12.68
C ILE A 145 7.41 3.47 -12.62
N CYS A 146 6.22 2.88 -12.73
CA CYS A 146 4.96 3.61 -12.62
C CYS A 146 4.78 4.22 -11.22
N ALA A 147 5.14 3.49 -10.15
CA ALA A 147 5.08 4.01 -8.78
C ALA A 147 6.05 5.19 -8.58
N ALA A 148 7.26 5.11 -9.12
CA ALA A 148 8.24 6.19 -9.09
C ALA A 148 7.73 7.43 -9.83
N THR A 149 7.12 7.25 -11.00
CA THR A 149 6.49 8.32 -11.77
C THR A 149 5.37 9.01 -10.98
N VAL A 150 4.53 8.26 -10.26
CA VAL A 150 3.49 8.84 -9.41
C VAL A 150 4.08 9.53 -8.19
N ALA A 151 5.15 8.99 -7.59
CA ALA A 151 5.80 9.59 -6.43
C ALA A 151 6.35 10.99 -6.69
N ILE A 152 6.71 11.31 -7.93
CA ILE A 152 7.15 12.65 -8.34
C ILE A 152 6.04 13.51 -8.95
N SER A 153 4.83 12.97 -9.08
CA SER A 153 3.67 13.68 -9.65
C SER A 153 3.06 14.70 -8.67
N ASP A 154 1.96 15.32 -9.10
CA ASP A 154 1.19 16.27 -8.28
C ASP A 154 0.16 15.61 -7.35
N ILE A 155 0.04 14.29 -7.34
CA ILE A 155 -0.98 13.54 -6.57
C ILE A 155 -0.52 13.34 -5.13
N ALA A 156 -0.80 14.31 -4.25
CA ALA A 156 -0.43 14.27 -2.84
C ALA A 156 -1.43 13.48 -1.96
N GLU A 157 -1.65 12.23 -2.31
CA GLU A 157 -2.50 11.29 -1.58
C GLU A 157 -1.74 9.99 -1.30
N VAL A 158 -2.28 9.19 -0.37
CA VAL A 158 -1.90 7.78 -0.24
C VAL A 158 -2.61 6.99 -1.34
N CYS A 159 -1.85 6.36 -2.20
CA CYS A 159 -2.38 5.60 -3.33
C CYS A 159 -1.65 4.27 -3.52
N VAL A 160 -2.28 3.36 -4.25
CA VAL A 160 -1.70 2.09 -4.71
C VAL A 160 -1.52 2.17 -6.22
N VAL A 161 -0.33 1.83 -6.70
CA VAL A 161 0.01 1.80 -8.13
C VAL A 161 0.37 0.38 -8.53
N MET A 162 -0.49 -0.23 -9.33
CA MET A 162 -0.36 -1.62 -9.79
C MET A 162 -0.86 -1.73 -11.23
N HIS A 163 -0.47 -2.80 -11.94
CA HIS A 163 -0.95 -3.09 -13.30
C HIS A 163 -2.44 -2.84 -13.46
N GLY A 164 -2.82 -2.06 -14.47
CA GLY A 164 -4.21 -1.79 -14.83
C GLY A 164 -4.84 -2.87 -15.69
N THR A 165 -4.01 -3.63 -16.42
CA THR A 165 -4.40 -4.76 -17.28
C THR A 165 -3.46 -5.94 -17.07
N THR A 166 -3.65 -7.02 -17.81
CA THR A 166 -2.70 -8.15 -17.83
C THR A 166 -1.50 -7.89 -18.75
N ASN A 167 -1.53 -6.83 -19.55
CA ASN A 167 -0.46 -6.42 -20.46
C ASN A 167 0.49 -5.42 -19.79
N ASP A 168 1.63 -5.19 -20.41
CA ASP A 168 2.62 -4.20 -19.95
C ASP A 168 2.39 -2.83 -20.64
N ASP A 169 1.19 -2.25 -20.46
CA ASP A 169 0.75 -0.99 -21.08
C ASP A 169 0.65 0.16 -20.07
N TYR A 170 -0.10 0.00 -18.99
CA TYR A 170 -0.24 1.03 -17.96
C TYR A 170 -0.48 0.46 -16.57
N CYS A 171 -0.15 1.24 -15.54
CA CYS A 171 -0.59 0.99 -14.17
C CYS A 171 -1.75 1.91 -13.79
N SER A 172 -2.72 1.39 -13.05
CA SER A 172 -3.78 2.18 -12.43
C SER A 172 -3.29 2.82 -11.14
N ILE A 173 -3.75 4.06 -10.90
CA ILE A 173 -3.52 4.80 -9.66
C ILE A 173 -4.80 4.70 -8.82
N HIS A 174 -4.77 3.89 -7.78
CA HIS A 174 -5.93 3.68 -6.91
C HIS A 174 -5.83 4.52 -5.64
N ARG A 175 -6.90 5.22 -5.27
CA ARG A 175 -6.97 5.90 -3.97
C ARG A 175 -6.89 4.88 -2.83
N GLY A 176 -6.05 5.11 -1.83
CA GLY A 176 -5.77 4.16 -0.76
C GLY A 176 -6.99 3.68 0.02
N THR A 177 -8.04 4.52 0.14
CA THR A 177 -9.31 4.17 0.79
C THR A 177 -10.31 3.44 -0.11
N ARG A 178 -9.99 3.26 -1.40
CA ARG A 178 -10.92 2.71 -2.41
C ARG A 178 -10.39 1.49 -3.16
N VAL A 179 -9.19 1.06 -2.86
CA VAL A 179 -8.54 -0.05 -3.55
C VAL A 179 -8.84 -1.39 -2.88
N ARG A 180 -9.04 -2.43 -3.69
CA ARG A 180 -9.11 -3.82 -3.23
C ARG A 180 -8.34 -4.76 -4.17
N LYS A 181 -7.70 -5.77 -3.60
CA LYS A 181 -7.17 -6.91 -4.33
C LYS A 181 -8.30 -7.90 -4.59
N MET A 182 -8.70 -8.06 -5.84
CA MET A 182 -9.87 -8.85 -6.26
C MET A 182 -9.50 -10.23 -6.82
N HIS A 183 -8.22 -10.52 -6.99
CA HIS A 183 -7.74 -11.81 -7.48
C HIS A 183 -6.42 -12.18 -6.80
N THR A 184 -6.20 -13.48 -6.60
CA THR A 184 -5.01 -14.01 -5.89
C THR A 184 -3.71 -13.68 -6.60
N SER A 185 -3.64 -13.80 -7.94
CA SER A 185 -2.37 -13.83 -8.68
C SER A 185 -2.35 -13.06 -10.01
N ARG A 186 -3.47 -12.52 -10.48
CA ARG A 186 -3.51 -11.73 -11.71
C ARG A 186 -2.73 -10.43 -11.51
N ARG A 187 -2.07 -9.93 -12.56
CA ARG A 187 -1.35 -8.64 -12.51
C ARG A 187 -2.31 -7.49 -12.26
N ASP A 188 -3.48 -7.48 -12.91
CA ASP A 188 -4.57 -6.51 -12.77
C ASP A 188 -5.54 -6.86 -11.63
N ALA A 189 -5.05 -7.49 -10.56
CA ALA A 189 -5.86 -7.90 -9.43
C ALA A 189 -6.43 -6.74 -8.62
N PHE A 190 -5.77 -5.58 -8.62
CA PHE A 190 -6.20 -4.42 -7.87
C PHE A 190 -7.27 -3.63 -8.63
N GLN A 191 -8.38 -3.33 -7.93
CA GLN A 191 -9.51 -2.61 -8.49
C GLN A 191 -9.94 -1.50 -7.54
N SER A 192 -10.36 -0.36 -8.09
CA SER A 192 -11.06 0.67 -7.32
C SER A 192 -12.52 0.28 -7.15
N ILE A 193 -13.04 0.41 -5.92
CA ILE A 193 -14.40 0.03 -5.54
C ILE A 193 -15.21 1.30 -5.27
N ASN A 194 -16.43 1.34 -5.83
CA ASN A 194 -17.38 2.44 -5.74
C ASN A 194 -16.91 3.77 -6.35
N GLN A 195 -15.82 3.78 -7.09
CA GLN A 195 -15.37 4.90 -7.92
C GLN A 195 -14.35 4.41 -8.95
N HIS A 196 -14.04 5.23 -9.94
CA HIS A 196 -12.93 4.98 -10.85
C HIS A 196 -11.57 5.12 -10.13
N PRO A 197 -10.49 4.55 -10.67
CA PRO A 197 -9.13 4.91 -10.25
C PRO A 197 -8.93 6.44 -10.29
N LEU A 198 -8.01 6.95 -9.48
CA LEU A 198 -7.59 8.37 -9.57
C LEU A 198 -7.09 8.73 -10.97
N GLY A 199 -6.45 7.77 -11.62
CA GLY A 199 -5.87 7.92 -12.93
C GLY A 199 -5.09 6.68 -13.34
N ARG A 200 -4.21 6.86 -14.32
CA ARG A 200 -3.26 5.84 -14.79
C ARG A 200 -1.90 6.44 -15.11
N VAL A 201 -0.91 5.59 -15.15
CA VAL A 201 0.42 5.91 -15.67
C VAL A 201 0.67 5.04 -16.90
N ASP A 202 0.87 5.64 -18.04
CA ASP A 202 1.34 4.93 -19.23
C ASP A 202 2.81 4.54 -19.03
N TYR A 203 3.11 3.25 -19.22
CA TYR A 203 4.44 2.71 -18.90
C TYR A 203 5.54 3.27 -19.80
N LEU A 204 5.30 3.34 -21.10
CA LEU A 204 6.30 3.74 -22.07
C LEU A 204 6.58 5.25 -22.05
N SER A 205 5.53 6.06 -22.04
CA SER A 205 5.64 7.52 -22.04
C SER A 205 5.84 8.11 -20.66
N ARG A 206 5.62 7.35 -19.58
CA ARG A 206 5.61 7.81 -18.18
C ARG A 206 4.61 8.95 -17.93
N LYS A 207 3.58 9.06 -18.78
CA LYS A 207 2.56 10.10 -18.66
C LYS A 207 1.52 9.69 -17.61
N VAL A 208 1.29 10.58 -16.65
CA VAL A 208 0.19 10.46 -15.68
C VAL A 208 -1.05 11.13 -16.27
N GLU A 209 -2.16 10.39 -16.32
CA GLU A 209 -3.48 10.86 -16.71
C GLU A 209 -4.43 10.68 -15.53
N THR A 210 -5.12 11.72 -15.10
CA THR A 210 -6.02 11.70 -13.95
C THR A 210 -7.48 11.78 -14.39
N TYR A 211 -8.35 11.03 -13.71
CA TYR A 211 -9.77 10.91 -14.00
C TYR A 211 -10.66 11.58 -12.96
N LEU A 212 -10.14 11.72 -11.74
CA LEU A 212 -10.88 12.23 -10.59
C LEU A 212 -10.12 13.40 -9.95
N PRO A 213 -10.82 14.29 -9.23
CA PRO A 213 -10.16 15.28 -8.38
C PRO A 213 -9.30 14.59 -7.31
N TYR A 214 -8.16 15.17 -7.04
CA TYR A 214 -7.20 14.69 -6.05
C TYR A 214 -6.59 15.89 -5.32
N ARG A 215 -5.98 15.65 -4.16
CA ARG A 215 -5.22 16.64 -3.43
C ARG A 215 -3.90 16.88 -4.13
N ARG A 216 -3.57 18.14 -4.36
CA ARG A 216 -2.33 18.53 -5.03
C ARG A 216 -1.17 18.62 -4.05
N ARG A 217 0.03 18.51 -4.59
CA ARG A 217 1.28 18.72 -3.86
C ARG A 217 1.28 20.10 -3.19
N GLY A 218 1.61 20.14 -1.90
CA GLY A 218 1.69 21.36 -1.11
C GLY A 218 0.36 22.01 -0.72
N GLU A 219 -0.80 21.44 -1.08
CA GLU A 219 -2.11 21.99 -0.65
C GLU A 219 -2.36 21.87 0.86
N VAL A 220 -1.66 20.99 1.52
CA VAL A 220 -1.84 20.74 2.96
C VAL A 220 -0.52 20.58 3.65
N GLU A 221 -0.49 20.92 4.94
CA GLU A 221 0.61 20.58 5.83
C GLU A 221 0.58 19.11 6.21
N LEU A 222 1.75 18.55 6.54
CA LEU A 222 1.85 17.18 7.03
C LEU A 222 1.22 17.05 8.42
N GLU A 223 0.21 16.21 8.53
CA GLU A 223 -0.36 15.80 9.80
C GLU A 223 -0.20 14.28 9.98
N LEU A 224 0.20 13.86 11.18
CA LEU A 224 0.30 12.45 11.56
C LEU A 224 -0.61 12.15 12.73
N LYS A 225 -1.52 11.19 12.55
CA LYS A 225 -2.40 10.62 13.59
C LYS A 225 -1.93 9.20 13.91
N GLU A 226 -1.21 9.05 15.00
CA GLU A 226 -0.51 7.79 15.32
C GLU A 226 -1.40 6.74 16.01
N ARG A 227 -2.56 7.16 16.53
CA ARG A 227 -3.40 6.29 17.37
C ARG A 227 -4.34 5.45 16.52
N LEU A 228 -4.24 4.14 16.68
CA LEU A 228 -5.19 3.16 16.17
C LEU A 228 -5.77 2.39 17.36
N GLU A 229 -7.06 2.08 17.33
CA GLU A 229 -7.67 1.16 18.28
C GLU A 229 -7.57 -0.27 17.77
N PRO A 230 -6.72 -1.13 18.35
CA PRO A 230 -6.54 -2.51 17.88
C PRO A 230 -7.74 -3.42 18.14
N ARG A 231 -8.63 -3.03 19.07
CA ARG A 231 -9.84 -3.78 19.42
C ARG A 231 -11.03 -3.34 18.56
N CYS A 232 -10.81 -3.28 17.23
CA CYS A 232 -11.87 -3.12 16.24
C CYS A 232 -11.99 -4.42 15.44
N ALA A 233 -13.21 -4.90 15.25
CA ALA A 233 -13.50 -6.10 14.49
C ALA A 233 -14.20 -5.77 13.17
N LEU A 234 -13.83 -6.48 12.09
CA LEU A 234 -14.62 -6.54 10.88
C LEU A 234 -15.40 -7.85 10.87
N VAL A 235 -16.71 -7.77 10.92
CA VAL A 235 -17.63 -8.91 10.93
C VAL A 235 -18.39 -8.93 9.61
N LYS A 236 -18.16 -9.99 8.82
CA LYS A 236 -18.90 -10.19 7.57
C LYS A 236 -20.12 -11.02 7.83
N TYR A 237 -21.30 -10.47 7.55
CA TYR A 237 -22.55 -11.22 7.54
C TYR A 237 -22.63 -12.10 6.29
N THR A 238 -23.03 -13.34 6.48
CA THR A 238 -23.43 -14.27 5.41
C THR A 238 -24.75 -14.94 5.79
N PRO A 239 -25.63 -15.26 4.83
CA PRO A 239 -26.86 -15.98 5.13
C PRO A 239 -26.60 -17.24 5.94
N GLY A 240 -27.32 -17.39 7.08
CA GLY A 240 -27.14 -18.52 8.00
C GLY A 240 -26.01 -18.37 9.03
N SER A 241 -25.26 -17.25 9.03
CA SER A 241 -24.27 -16.98 10.08
C SER A 241 -24.96 -16.61 11.39
N SER A 242 -24.37 -17.07 12.54
CA SER A 242 -24.91 -16.76 13.87
C SER A 242 -24.52 -15.34 14.32
N PRO A 243 -25.45 -14.60 14.98
CA PRO A 243 -25.13 -13.34 15.63
C PRO A 243 -24.23 -13.48 16.87
N ASP A 244 -23.95 -14.67 17.34
CA ASP A 244 -23.11 -14.94 18.54
C ASP A 244 -21.72 -14.30 18.42
N ILE A 245 -21.23 -14.10 17.21
CA ILE A 245 -19.95 -13.43 16.96
C ILE A 245 -19.96 -11.97 17.50
N LEU A 246 -21.10 -11.29 17.48
CA LEU A 246 -21.22 -9.95 18.06
C LEU A 246 -21.08 -10.01 19.59
N HIS A 247 -21.77 -10.98 20.25
CA HIS A 247 -21.67 -11.19 21.69
C HIS A 247 -20.21 -11.50 22.09
N TYR A 248 -19.51 -12.32 21.32
CA TYR A 248 -18.10 -12.62 21.57
C TYR A 248 -17.24 -11.35 21.60
N TYR A 249 -17.37 -10.46 20.61
CA TYR A 249 -16.56 -9.23 20.57
C TYR A 249 -16.94 -8.25 21.70
N ILE A 250 -18.23 -8.14 22.05
CA ILE A 250 -18.69 -7.34 23.17
C ILE A 250 -18.06 -7.83 24.50
N GLU A 251 -18.13 -9.14 24.75
CA GLU A 251 -17.58 -9.76 25.97
C GLU A 251 -16.05 -9.66 26.06
N LYS A 252 -15.36 -9.68 24.92
CA LYS A 252 -13.91 -9.45 24.84
C LYS A 252 -13.51 -7.98 24.96
N GLY A 253 -14.46 -7.07 25.13
CA GLY A 253 -14.21 -5.65 25.32
C GLY A 253 -13.71 -4.94 24.07
N TYR A 254 -14.14 -5.38 22.90
CA TYR A 254 -13.87 -4.65 21.67
C TYR A 254 -14.53 -3.27 21.72
N ARG A 255 -13.87 -2.29 21.08
CA ARG A 255 -14.26 -0.87 21.12
C ARG A 255 -15.00 -0.44 19.86
N GLY A 256 -14.99 -1.27 18.84
CA GLY A 256 -15.70 -1.01 17.60
C GLY A 256 -15.91 -2.29 16.80
N ILE A 257 -17.06 -2.35 16.13
CA ILE A 257 -17.40 -3.42 15.18
C ILE A 257 -17.83 -2.77 13.87
N VAL A 258 -17.18 -3.15 12.77
CA VAL A 258 -17.62 -2.85 11.42
C VAL A 258 -18.37 -4.06 10.93
N LEU A 259 -19.67 -3.91 10.66
CA LEU A 259 -20.51 -4.98 10.14
C LEU A 259 -20.64 -4.83 8.62
N GLU A 260 -20.07 -5.78 7.89
CA GLU A 260 -20.21 -5.89 6.43
C GLU A 260 -21.48 -6.69 6.12
N GLY A 261 -22.58 -5.99 5.85
CA GLY A 261 -23.87 -6.59 5.46
C GLY A 261 -23.98 -6.84 3.96
N THR A 262 -25.14 -7.33 3.54
CA THR A 262 -25.48 -7.53 2.13
C THR A 262 -26.23 -6.32 1.55
N GLY A 263 -26.14 -6.13 0.24
CA GLY A 263 -26.81 -5.04 -0.46
C GLY A 263 -26.47 -3.66 0.12
N LEU A 264 -27.42 -2.97 0.66
CA LEU A 264 -27.23 -1.65 1.31
C LEU A 264 -26.82 -1.75 2.79
N GLY A 265 -26.26 -2.87 3.22
CA GLY A 265 -25.83 -3.12 4.59
C GLY A 265 -26.84 -3.92 5.41
N HIS A 266 -27.67 -4.74 4.78
CA HIS A 266 -28.68 -5.55 5.45
C HIS A 266 -28.10 -6.82 6.09
N VAL A 267 -28.69 -7.19 7.20
CA VAL A 267 -28.50 -8.47 7.90
C VAL A 267 -29.87 -9.07 8.22
N SER A 268 -29.93 -10.33 8.63
CA SER A 268 -31.19 -10.96 9.07
C SER A 268 -31.68 -10.40 10.40
N SER A 269 -32.98 -10.51 10.67
CA SER A 269 -33.64 -9.91 11.83
C SER A 269 -33.11 -10.41 13.18
N ASP A 270 -32.62 -11.63 13.25
CA ASP A 270 -32.01 -12.23 14.45
C ASP A 270 -30.67 -11.56 14.86
N TRP A 271 -30.04 -10.78 13.96
CA TRP A 271 -28.83 -9.99 14.27
C TRP A 271 -29.12 -8.68 15.00
N ILE A 272 -30.38 -8.17 14.92
CA ILE A 272 -30.73 -6.83 15.41
C ILE A 272 -30.47 -6.69 16.91
N GLU A 273 -30.82 -7.69 17.71
CA GLU A 273 -30.58 -7.65 19.16
C GLU A 273 -29.08 -7.53 19.50
N GLY A 274 -28.24 -8.31 18.83
CA GLY A 274 -26.78 -8.23 18.97
C GLY A 274 -26.20 -6.87 18.57
N ILE A 275 -26.74 -6.27 17.51
CA ILE A 275 -26.31 -4.94 17.03
C ILE A 275 -26.71 -3.85 18.04
N VAL A 276 -27.92 -3.91 18.59
CA VAL A 276 -28.39 -2.94 19.60
C VAL A 276 -27.56 -3.01 20.87
N ARG A 277 -27.08 -4.20 21.24
CA ARG A 277 -26.23 -4.40 22.41
C ARG A 277 -24.79 -3.90 22.19
N ALA A 278 -24.28 -3.95 20.95
CA ALA A 278 -22.92 -3.54 20.56
C ALA A 278 -22.76 -2.01 20.56
#